data_f87b7bb2759b0b551f3d7c0bd62d15e5
#
_entry.id   f87b7bb2759b0b551f3d7c0bd62d15e5
#
_cell.length_a   1.000
_cell.length_b   1.000
_cell.length_c   1.000
_cell.angle_alpha   90.00
_cell.angle_beta   90.00
_cell.angle_gamma   90.00
#
_symmetry.space_group_name_H-M   'P 1'
#
loop_
_entity.id
_entity.type
_entity.pdbx_description
1 polymer ?
#
loop_
_entity_poly.entity_id
_entity_poly.type
_entity_poly.pdbx_seq_one_letter_code
_entity_poly.pdbx_strand_id
1 'polypeptide(L)'
;MKKVFVIVITVLFSLVFLSQVLAQETSHVNLYLFWSAGCPHCHKEIEFLNELVKTKPNVKVVDFEISKSFRNATLFSEVGKYLGADTRGVPFTVIGSEVYAGFGEAETTGAEFIKAIEKVESGQDQDVLGAFLAEKLSPGESAPPDND
;
A
#
# COMPACT_ATOMS: atom_id res chain seq x y z
N MET A 1 8.23 -48.42 -27.27
CA MET A 1 7.68 -48.05 -25.96
C MET A 1 8.53 -46.96 -25.25
N LYS A 2 9.86 -47.14 -25.07
CA LYS A 2 10.69 -46.11 -24.37
C LYS A 2 10.71 -44.71 -25.02
N LYS A 3 10.73 -44.65 -26.38
CA LYS A 3 10.73 -43.32 -27.08
C LYS A 3 9.40 -42.54 -26.91
N VAL A 4 8.28 -43.27 -26.94
CA VAL A 4 6.94 -42.64 -26.72
C VAL A 4 6.80 -42.13 -25.29
N PHE A 5 7.31 -42.88 -24.31
CA PHE A 5 7.30 -42.50 -22.90
C PHE A 5 8.12 -41.22 -22.63
N VAL A 6 9.29 -41.10 -23.27
CA VAL A 6 10.13 -39.90 -23.16
C VAL A 6 9.43 -38.68 -23.77
N ILE A 7 8.80 -38.83 -24.93
CA ILE A 7 8.06 -37.73 -25.59
C ILE A 7 6.87 -37.27 -24.72
N VAL A 8 6.14 -38.18 -24.11
CA VAL A 8 5.00 -37.84 -23.23
C VAL A 8 5.49 -37.08 -21.98
N ILE A 9 6.60 -37.49 -21.37
CA ILE A 9 7.17 -36.80 -20.20
C ILE A 9 7.64 -35.38 -20.56
N THR A 10 8.32 -35.21 -21.71
CA THR A 10 8.78 -33.89 -22.15
C THR A 10 7.63 -32.95 -22.46
N VAL A 11 6.55 -33.42 -23.04
CA VAL A 11 5.34 -32.62 -23.31
C VAL A 11 4.62 -32.25 -22.01
N LEU A 12 4.48 -33.19 -21.07
CA LEU A 12 3.89 -32.92 -19.75
C LEU A 12 4.73 -31.88 -18.95
N PHE A 13 6.06 -32.02 -18.99
CA PHE A 13 6.96 -31.07 -18.32
C PHE A 13 6.90 -29.67 -18.94
N SER A 14 6.78 -29.58 -20.27
CA SER A 14 6.60 -28.31 -20.98
C SER A 14 5.27 -27.64 -20.67
N LEU A 15 4.18 -28.38 -20.49
CA LEU A 15 2.86 -27.89 -20.13
C LEU A 15 2.82 -27.33 -18.69
N VAL A 16 3.57 -27.94 -17.76
CA VAL A 16 3.68 -27.44 -16.37
C VAL A 16 4.45 -26.13 -16.31
N PHE A 17 5.48 -25.94 -17.12
CA PHE A 17 6.21 -24.66 -17.19
C PHE A 17 5.39 -23.54 -17.81
N LEU A 18 4.51 -23.84 -18.76
CA LEU A 18 3.68 -22.82 -19.43
C LEU A 18 2.60 -22.25 -18.50
N SER A 19 2.13 -23.00 -17.51
CA SER A 19 1.11 -22.55 -16.57
C SER A 19 1.63 -21.54 -15.51
N GLN A 20 2.94 -21.44 -15.30
CA GLN A 20 3.52 -20.50 -14.35
C GLN A 20 3.69 -19.06 -14.91
N VAL A 21 3.65 -18.91 -16.23
CA VAL A 21 3.84 -17.59 -16.89
C VAL A 21 2.56 -16.76 -16.91
N LEU A 22 1.39 -17.37 -16.69
CA LEU A 22 0.08 -16.69 -16.77
C LEU A 22 -0.44 -16.11 -15.45
N ALA A 23 0.28 -16.26 -14.35
CA ALA A 23 -0.11 -15.76 -13.03
C ALA A 23 0.76 -14.56 -12.60
N GLN A 24 1.09 -13.65 -13.50
CA GLN A 24 1.47 -12.31 -13.10
C GLN A 24 0.18 -11.51 -12.85
N GLU A 25 -0.45 -11.74 -11.68
CA GLU A 25 -1.30 -10.72 -11.10
C GLU A 25 -0.44 -9.46 -10.93
N THR A 26 -0.85 -8.38 -11.56
CA THR A 26 -0.26 -7.07 -11.29
C THR A 26 -0.48 -6.79 -9.81
N SER A 27 0.53 -7.05 -9.00
CA SER A 27 0.46 -6.80 -7.57
C SER A 27 0.20 -5.31 -7.35
N HIS A 28 -1.02 -4.98 -6.95
CA HIS A 28 -1.33 -3.62 -6.57
C HIS A 28 -0.58 -3.28 -5.29
N VAL A 29 0.10 -2.15 -5.29
CA VAL A 29 0.77 -1.61 -4.10
C VAL A 29 -0.17 -0.59 -3.47
N ASN A 30 -0.65 -0.87 -2.26
CA ASN A 30 -1.39 0.10 -1.49
C ASN A 30 -0.41 1.06 -0.78
N LEU A 31 -0.68 2.35 -0.91
CA LEU A 31 -0.04 3.43 -0.17
C LEU A 31 -1.11 4.10 0.70
N TYR A 32 -0.92 4.08 2.00
CA TYR A 32 -1.87 4.62 2.96
C TYR A 32 -1.36 5.97 3.48
N LEU A 33 -2.14 7.02 3.28
CA LEU A 33 -1.81 8.38 3.68
C LEU A 33 -2.80 8.90 4.73
N PHE A 34 -2.31 9.30 5.90
CA PHE A 34 -3.06 10.08 6.88
C PHE A 34 -2.61 11.54 6.78
N TRP A 35 -3.56 12.45 6.57
CA TRP A 35 -3.27 13.84 6.26
C TRP A 35 -4.28 14.82 6.88
N SER A 36 -3.97 16.10 6.89
CA SER A 36 -4.85 17.17 7.37
C SER A 36 -4.95 18.29 6.34
N ALA A 37 -6.16 18.80 6.14
CA ALA A 37 -6.44 19.87 5.18
C ALA A 37 -5.65 21.16 5.41
N GLY A 38 -5.23 21.44 6.65
CA GLY A 38 -4.41 22.62 7.00
C GLY A 38 -2.90 22.39 6.95
N CYS A 39 -2.43 21.22 6.52
CA CYS A 39 -1.02 20.83 6.56
C CYS A 39 -0.31 21.11 5.23
N PRO A 40 0.65 22.06 5.14
CA PRO A 40 1.35 22.36 3.89
C PRO A 40 2.18 21.20 3.35
N HIS A 41 2.83 20.41 4.21
CA HIS A 41 3.60 19.23 3.83
C HIS A 41 2.70 18.12 3.27
N CYS A 42 1.47 18.01 3.78
CA CYS A 42 0.48 17.08 3.25
C CYS A 42 0.07 17.42 1.82
N HIS A 43 -0.10 18.71 1.51
CA HIS A 43 -0.43 19.15 0.15
C HIS A 43 0.71 18.86 -0.83
N LYS A 44 1.97 19.09 -0.44
CA LYS A 44 3.14 18.71 -1.27
C LYS A 44 3.16 17.20 -1.56
N GLU A 45 2.90 16.38 -0.55
CA GLU A 45 2.84 14.94 -0.73
C GLU A 45 1.71 14.52 -1.67
N ILE A 46 0.51 15.07 -1.49
CA ILE A 46 -0.64 14.79 -2.35
C ILE A 46 -0.34 15.16 -3.81
N GLU A 47 0.30 16.31 -4.06
CA GLU A 47 0.73 16.70 -5.41
C GLU A 47 1.71 15.68 -6.00
N PHE A 48 2.71 15.26 -5.23
CA PHE A 48 3.66 14.22 -5.64
C PHE A 48 2.94 12.90 -5.96
N LEU A 49 2.04 12.45 -5.08
CA LEU A 49 1.30 11.19 -5.26
C LEU A 49 0.39 11.23 -6.49
N ASN A 50 -0.24 12.38 -6.78
CA ASN A 50 -1.05 12.56 -7.98
C ASN A 50 -0.24 12.40 -9.27
N GLU A 51 1.02 12.81 -9.29
CA GLU A 51 1.91 12.58 -10.42
C GLU A 51 2.45 11.13 -10.44
N LEU A 52 2.75 10.58 -9.28
CA LEU A 52 3.25 9.22 -9.14
C LEU A 52 2.28 8.19 -9.73
N VAL A 53 0.98 8.27 -9.40
CA VAL A 53 -0.01 7.29 -9.88
C VAL A 53 -0.23 7.35 -11.40
N LYS A 54 0.12 8.45 -12.06
CA LYS A 54 0.09 8.53 -13.54
C LYS A 54 1.19 7.69 -14.18
N THR A 55 2.33 7.57 -13.50
CA THR A 55 3.51 6.83 -13.99
C THR A 55 3.56 5.40 -13.45
N LYS A 56 2.94 5.16 -12.30
CA LYS A 56 2.82 3.85 -11.64
C LYS A 56 1.34 3.49 -11.39
N PRO A 57 0.60 3.05 -12.42
CA PRO A 57 -0.86 2.83 -12.33
C PRO A 57 -1.24 1.63 -11.45
N ASN A 58 -0.28 0.81 -11.05
CA ASN A 58 -0.45 -0.27 -10.08
C ASN A 58 -0.39 0.21 -8.61
N VAL A 59 -0.03 1.46 -8.36
CA VAL A 59 -0.05 2.06 -7.02
C VAL A 59 -1.44 2.63 -6.74
N LYS A 60 -2.03 2.20 -5.64
CA LYS A 60 -3.31 2.71 -5.14
C LYS A 60 -3.08 3.54 -3.88
N VAL A 61 -3.38 4.82 -3.95
CA VAL A 61 -3.39 5.69 -2.78
C VAL A 61 -4.73 5.55 -2.05
N VAL A 62 -4.66 5.24 -0.76
CA VAL A 62 -5.78 5.18 0.17
C VAL A 62 -5.54 6.24 1.23
N ASP A 63 -6.30 7.33 1.16
CA ASP A 63 -6.07 8.49 2.02
C ASP A 63 -7.15 8.69 3.09
N PHE A 64 -6.74 9.21 4.23
CA PHE A 64 -7.57 9.49 5.39
C PHE A 64 -7.33 10.93 5.86
N GLU A 65 -8.29 11.80 5.62
CA GLU A 65 -8.28 13.15 6.18
C GLU A 65 -8.66 13.08 7.65
N ILE A 66 -7.79 13.55 8.56
CA ILE A 66 -7.95 13.37 10.00
C ILE A 66 -8.47 14.59 10.75
N SER A 67 -8.41 15.78 10.15
CA SER A 67 -8.80 17.02 10.86
C SER A 67 -10.31 17.28 10.84
N LYS A 68 -11.02 16.65 9.91
CA LYS A 68 -12.46 16.80 9.72
C LYS A 68 -13.27 15.55 10.05
N SER A 69 -12.60 14.43 10.33
CA SER A 69 -13.23 13.16 10.66
C SER A 69 -12.67 12.59 11.95
N PHE A 70 -13.49 12.54 12.98
CA PHE A 70 -13.15 11.91 14.25
C PHE A 70 -12.83 10.42 14.07
N ARG A 71 -13.57 9.76 13.18
CA ARG A 71 -13.33 8.36 12.83
C ARG A 71 -11.92 8.15 12.27
N ASN A 72 -11.50 8.97 11.31
CA ASN A 72 -10.18 8.87 10.73
C ASN A 72 -9.07 9.23 11.75
N ALA A 73 -9.31 10.21 12.63
CA ALA A 73 -8.37 10.55 13.70
C ALA A 73 -8.21 9.39 14.70
N THR A 74 -9.31 8.72 15.06
CA THR A 74 -9.29 7.53 15.91
C THR A 74 -8.55 6.39 15.22
N LEU A 75 -8.87 6.10 13.95
CA LEU A 75 -8.19 5.10 13.13
C LEU A 75 -6.69 5.36 13.05
N PHE A 76 -6.28 6.61 12.85
CA PHE A 76 -4.87 7.00 12.84
C PHE A 76 -4.15 6.67 14.15
N SER A 77 -4.78 6.96 15.29
CA SER A 77 -4.23 6.56 16.60
C SER A 77 -4.11 5.04 16.76
N GLU A 78 -5.08 4.27 16.26
CA GLU A 78 -5.05 2.82 16.30
C GLU A 78 -3.97 2.25 15.38
N VAL A 79 -3.79 2.81 14.19
CA VAL A 79 -2.69 2.48 13.26
C VAL A 79 -1.33 2.71 13.93
N GLY A 80 -1.15 3.84 14.62
CA GLY A 80 0.08 4.09 15.35
C GLY A 80 0.38 3.04 16.42
N LYS A 81 -0.64 2.63 17.18
CA LYS A 81 -0.50 1.54 18.17
C LYS A 81 -0.17 0.21 17.51
N TYR A 82 -0.83 -0.11 16.40
CA TYR A 82 -0.61 -1.34 15.66
C TYR A 82 0.81 -1.44 15.10
N LEU A 83 1.31 -0.36 14.51
CA LEU A 83 2.65 -0.29 13.92
C LEU A 83 3.76 0.03 14.93
N GLY A 84 3.43 0.39 16.18
CA GLY A 84 4.40 0.90 17.16
C GLY A 84 5.01 2.23 16.71
N ALA A 85 4.29 3.04 15.96
CA ALA A 85 4.75 4.29 15.34
C ALA A 85 4.16 5.53 16.03
N ASP A 86 4.88 6.65 15.93
CA ASP A 86 4.45 7.94 16.48
C ASP A 86 3.49 8.65 15.53
N THR A 87 2.24 8.84 15.96
CA THR A 87 1.17 9.49 15.21
C THR A 87 0.88 10.94 15.66
N ARG A 88 1.88 11.65 16.20
CA ARG A 88 1.72 13.06 16.62
C ARG A 88 1.76 14.07 15.47
N GLY A 89 2.08 13.63 14.26
CA GLY A 89 2.23 14.50 13.10
C GLY A 89 1.71 13.88 11.81
N VAL A 90 1.39 14.76 10.86
CA VAL A 90 1.02 14.41 9.48
C VAL A 90 1.85 15.26 8.51
N PRO A 91 2.05 14.83 7.24
CA PRO A 91 1.57 13.58 6.67
C PRO A 91 2.23 12.35 7.31
N PHE A 92 1.48 11.26 7.36
CA PHE A 92 1.98 9.97 7.83
C PHE A 92 1.61 8.93 6.78
N THR A 93 2.62 8.29 6.21
CA THR A 93 2.45 7.41 5.06
C THR A 93 3.00 6.02 5.36
N VAL A 94 2.27 4.98 4.91
CA VAL A 94 2.69 3.58 5.04
C VAL A 94 2.71 2.95 3.65
N ILE A 95 3.83 2.30 3.31
CA ILE A 95 4.03 1.58 2.05
C ILE A 95 4.71 0.25 2.39
N GLY A 96 4.01 -0.88 2.14
CA GLY A 96 4.51 -2.17 2.62
C GLY A 96 4.60 -2.19 4.14
N SER A 97 5.80 -2.40 4.69
CA SER A 97 6.13 -2.31 6.12
C SER A 97 6.79 -0.99 6.52
N GLU A 98 7.11 -0.13 5.54
CA GLU A 98 7.82 1.13 5.78
C GLU A 98 6.85 2.23 6.22
N VAL A 99 7.26 3.00 7.23
CA VAL A 99 6.49 4.12 7.80
C VAL A 99 7.26 5.42 7.61
N TYR A 100 6.57 6.42 7.10
CA TYR A 100 7.12 7.75 6.85
C TYR A 100 6.32 8.81 7.62
N ALA A 101 6.99 9.59 8.44
CA ALA A 101 6.40 10.71 9.18
C ALA A 101 6.93 12.03 8.59
N GLY A 102 6.05 12.76 7.91
CA GLY A 102 6.39 13.99 7.20
C GLY A 102 6.81 13.74 5.75
N PHE A 103 6.65 14.79 4.94
CA PHE A 103 7.09 14.83 3.55
C PHE A 103 7.95 16.07 3.31
N GLY A 104 9.16 15.85 2.81
CA GLY A 104 10.08 16.90 2.40
C GLY A 104 9.85 17.32 0.96
N GLU A 105 10.62 16.74 0.05
CA GLU A 105 10.58 17.00 -1.38
C GLU A 105 10.50 15.68 -2.18
N ALA A 106 10.11 15.78 -3.46
CA ALA A 106 10.01 14.64 -4.36
C ALA A 106 11.35 13.88 -4.51
N GLU A 107 12.47 14.63 -4.53
CA GLU A 107 13.82 14.09 -4.72
C GLU A 107 14.35 13.38 -3.46
N THR A 108 13.75 13.62 -2.30
CA THR A 108 14.14 13.01 -1.02
C THR A 108 13.12 11.97 -0.58
N THR A 109 12.07 12.39 0.14
CA THR A 109 11.03 11.49 0.65
C THR A 109 10.29 10.78 -0.49
N GLY A 110 10.02 11.48 -1.60
CA GLY A 110 9.41 10.86 -2.78
C GLY A 110 10.25 9.74 -3.38
N ALA A 111 11.59 9.91 -3.42
CA ALA A 111 12.49 8.84 -3.88
C ALA A 111 12.51 7.64 -2.93
N GLU A 112 12.32 7.83 -1.63
CA GLU A 112 12.17 6.75 -0.65
C GLU A 112 10.85 5.99 -0.86
N PHE A 113 9.75 6.68 -1.15
CA PHE A 113 8.48 6.07 -1.50
C PHE A 113 8.60 5.16 -2.72
N ILE A 114 9.28 5.62 -3.77
CA ILE A 114 9.51 4.82 -4.98
C ILE A 114 10.26 3.54 -4.64
N LYS A 115 11.31 3.60 -3.81
CA LYS A 115 12.06 2.42 -3.36
C LYS A 115 11.20 1.45 -2.54
N ALA A 116 10.34 1.96 -1.65
CA ALA A 116 9.43 1.12 -0.89
C ALA A 116 8.39 0.44 -1.79
N ILE A 117 7.84 1.15 -2.76
CA ILE A 117 6.94 0.60 -3.77
C ILE A 117 7.64 -0.54 -4.55
N GLU A 118 8.87 -0.33 -5.00
CA GLU A 118 9.66 -1.34 -5.73
C GLU A 118 9.95 -2.59 -4.88
N LYS A 119 10.18 -2.44 -3.57
CA LYS A 119 10.31 -3.59 -2.65
C LYS A 119 9.02 -4.41 -2.59
N VAL A 120 7.85 -3.75 -2.50
CA VAL A 120 6.56 -4.45 -2.49
C VAL A 120 6.30 -5.10 -3.85
N GLU A 121 6.55 -4.41 -4.97
CA GLU A 121 6.40 -4.93 -6.34
C GLU A 121 7.25 -6.18 -6.58
N SER A 122 8.46 -6.21 -6.01
CA SER A 122 9.39 -7.36 -6.13
C SER A 122 9.14 -8.48 -5.12
N GLY A 123 8.15 -8.34 -4.23
CA GLY A 123 7.87 -9.30 -3.18
C GLY A 123 8.88 -9.33 -2.03
N GLN A 124 9.76 -8.31 -1.95
CA GLN A 124 10.73 -8.16 -0.85
C GLN A 124 10.10 -7.53 0.40
N ASP A 125 8.92 -6.95 0.27
CA ASP A 125 8.13 -6.37 1.36
C ASP A 125 6.65 -6.67 1.17
N GLN A 126 5.85 -6.55 2.24
CA GLN A 126 4.43 -6.91 2.26
C GLN A 126 3.59 -5.78 2.83
N ASP A 127 2.35 -5.67 2.35
CA ASP A 127 1.34 -4.75 2.90
C ASP A 127 0.94 -5.17 4.32
N VAL A 128 1.53 -4.53 5.33
CA VAL A 128 1.25 -4.83 6.74
C VAL A 128 -0.03 -4.18 7.26
N LEU A 129 -0.55 -3.15 6.56
CA LEU A 129 -1.67 -2.35 7.05
C LEU A 129 -3.02 -2.76 6.42
N GLY A 130 -3.01 -3.37 5.23
CA GLY A 130 -4.22 -3.68 4.47
C GLY A 130 -5.22 -4.56 5.23
N ALA A 131 -4.76 -5.65 5.86
CA ALA A 131 -5.61 -6.54 6.63
C ALA A 131 -6.20 -5.86 7.88
N PHE A 132 -5.38 -5.07 8.59
CA PHE A 132 -5.82 -4.29 9.75
C PHE A 132 -6.92 -3.29 9.36
N LEU A 133 -6.72 -2.53 8.29
CA LEU A 133 -7.70 -1.57 7.81
C LEU A 133 -8.98 -2.24 7.32
N ALA A 134 -8.88 -3.39 6.66
CA ALA A 134 -10.05 -4.14 6.22
C ALA A 134 -10.93 -4.58 7.40
N GLU A 135 -10.32 -4.99 8.51
CA GLU A 135 -11.03 -5.33 9.75
C GLU A 135 -11.71 -4.08 10.34
N LYS A 136 -10.98 -2.99 10.50
CA LYS A 136 -11.46 -1.73 11.12
C LYS A 136 -12.50 -0.98 10.30
N LEU A 137 -12.48 -1.14 8.98
CA LEU A 137 -13.41 -0.47 8.07
C LEU A 137 -14.60 -1.35 7.67
N SER A 138 -14.66 -2.60 8.19
CA SER A 138 -15.78 -3.50 7.94
C SER A 138 -17.09 -2.99 8.56
N PRO A 139 -18.26 -3.16 7.89
CA PRO A 139 -19.56 -2.59 8.33
C PRO A 139 -20.12 -3.09 9.67
N GLY A 140 -19.36 -3.89 10.44
CA GLY A 140 -19.77 -4.45 11.73
C GLY A 140 -19.17 -3.77 12.96
N GLU A 141 -18.17 -2.93 12.81
CA GLU A 141 -17.58 -2.14 13.90
C GLU A 141 -18.39 -0.83 14.02
N SER A 142 -19.05 -0.64 15.14
CA SER A 142 -19.82 0.58 15.42
C SER A 142 -18.86 1.77 15.55
N ALA A 143 -18.65 2.49 14.45
CA ALA A 143 -18.00 3.78 14.50
C ALA A 143 -18.82 4.73 15.37
N PRO A 144 -18.20 5.51 16.28
CA PRO A 144 -18.89 6.61 16.91
C PRO A 144 -19.41 7.57 15.82
N PRO A 145 -20.61 8.15 15.97
CA PRO A 145 -21.17 9.04 14.97
C PRO A 145 -20.24 10.23 14.74
N ASP A 146 -19.98 10.54 13.46
CA ASP A 146 -19.40 11.82 13.09
C ASP A 146 -20.40 12.89 13.54
N ASN A 147 -20.07 13.61 14.58
CA ASN A 147 -20.86 14.78 15.00
C ASN A 147 -20.43 15.95 14.10
N ASP A 148 -21.25 16.21 13.07
CA ASP A 148 -21.22 17.48 12.31
C ASP A 148 -21.50 18.69 13.22
#